data_1535abb3056e7aa510cbf6bf3eed1cfa
#
_entry.id   1535abb3056e7aa510cbf6bf3eed1cfa
#
_cell.length_a   1.000
_cell.length_b   1.000
_cell.length_c   1.000
_cell.angle_alpha   90.00
_cell.angle_beta   90.00
_cell.angle_gamma   90.00
#
_symmetry.space_group_name_H-M   'P 1'
#
loop_
_entity.id
_entity.type
_entity.pdbx_description
1 polymer ?
#
loop_
_entity_poly.entity_id
_entity_poly.type
_entity_poly.pdbx_seq_one_letter_code
_entity_poly.pdbx_strand_id
1 'polypeptide(L)'
;MSGRGTLLLTGATGFVGRPLAGALAGRGWRIVGTTSRADPPVVAGVAAWERADLTDAAACRALVARARPDALVHGAWTTTPGRFWSDPANLAWLEAGTALLDAFGAAGGRRAVGLGTCAEYATGDARLDEATTPIRPATPYGAAKAALFHAGTAAALAHGISFAWARLFTPYGPGEPPGKLIGSVARALVAGERVATTEGTQERDFLYVSDIAEAVAALLDSAVEGPVNVGSGEAVRLRDLVARIAVQAGGANRVDLGARPRPPHDPDSMVAAVTRLTTEVGFRPAVSLDDGLARTVAAVRDEMRRERTHKQEARP
;
A
#
# COMPACT_ATOMS: atom_id res chain seq x y z
N MET A 1 -27.43 -12.60 9.62
CA MET A 1 -26.54 -12.83 8.45
C MET A 1 -25.37 -13.66 8.95
N SER A 2 -25.16 -14.87 8.44
CA SER A 2 -23.96 -15.67 8.74
C SER A 2 -22.75 -14.91 8.22
N GLY A 3 -21.79 -14.57 9.10
CA GLY A 3 -20.57 -13.89 8.71
C GLY A 3 -19.76 -14.74 7.72
N ARG A 4 -18.95 -14.09 6.86
CA ARG A 4 -18.09 -14.74 5.85
C ARG A 4 -16.94 -15.57 6.43
N GLY A 5 -16.73 -15.53 7.75
CA GLY A 5 -15.63 -16.20 8.45
C GLY A 5 -14.59 -15.22 8.98
N THR A 6 -13.44 -15.76 9.40
CA THR A 6 -12.32 -15.00 9.97
C THR A 6 -11.30 -14.68 8.90
N LEU A 7 -10.91 -13.40 8.80
CA LEU A 7 -9.85 -12.93 7.91
C LEU A 7 -8.67 -12.42 8.74
N LEU A 8 -7.49 -12.96 8.48
CA LEU A 8 -6.23 -12.46 9.03
C LEU A 8 -5.72 -11.32 8.15
N LEU A 9 -5.62 -10.12 8.72
CA LEU A 9 -5.08 -8.94 8.03
C LEU A 9 -3.74 -8.57 8.65
N THR A 10 -2.65 -8.85 7.97
CA THR A 10 -1.34 -8.34 8.40
C THR A 10 -1.13 -6.93 7.88
N GLY A 11 -0.46 -6.09 8.67
CA GLY A 11 -0.27 -4.68 8.31
C GLY A 11 -1.51 -3.79 8.54
N ALA A 12 -2.50 -4.24 9.32
CA ALA A 12 -3.74 -3.51 9.62
C ALA A 12 -3.52 -2.10 10.22
N THR A 13 -2.38 -1.85 10.87
CA THR A 13 -2.02 -0.54 11.42
C THR A 13 -1.40 0.43 10.41
N GLY A 14 -1.05 -0.07 9.21
CA GLY A 14 -0.37 0.68 8.16
C GLY A 14 -1.28 1.63 7.39
N PHE A 15 -0.67 2.41 6.50
CA PHE A 15 -1.36 3.41 5.68
C PHE A 15 -2.47 2.79 4.81
N VAL A 16 -2.20 1.71 4.11
CA VAL A 16 -3.19 0.96 3.32
C VAL A 16 -4.05 0.06 4.21
N GLY A 17 -3.46 -0.53 5.25
CA GLY A 17 -4.15 -1.50 6.11
C GLY A 17 -5.33 -0.94 6.90
N ARG A 18 -5.25 0.33 7.36
CA ARG A 18 -6.34 0.96 8.11
C ARG A 18 -7.64 1.08 7.30
N PRO A 19 -7.68 1.71 6.11
CA PRO A 19 -8.89 1.74 5.31
C PRO A 19 -9.30 0.35 4.81
N LEU A 20 -8.34 -0.55 4.54
CA LEU A 20 -8.62 -1.91 4.11
C LEU A 20 -9.35 -2.73 5.18
N ALA A 21 -9.01 -2.57 6.46
CA ALA A 21 -9.73 -3.21 7.55
C ALA A 21 -11.23 -2.81 7.55
N GLY A 22 -11.53 -1.51 7.36
CA GLY A 22 -12.90 -1.01 7.23
C GLY A 22 -13.64 -1.57 6.01
N ALA A 23 -12.98 -1.57 4.84
CA ALA A 23 -13.55 -2.09 3.60
C ALA A 23 -13.89 -3.60 3.70
N LEU A 24 -13.01 -4.39 4.31
CA LEU A 24 -13.21 -5.83 4.51
C LEU A 24 -14.30 -6.13 5.55
N ALA A 25 -14.32 -5.38 6.67
CA ALA A 25 -15.36 -5.51 7.68
C ALA A 25 -16.75 -5.15 7.13
N GLY A 26 -16.83 -4.10 6.28
CA GLY A 26 -18.05 -3.72 5.56
C GLY A 26 -18.59 -4.83 4.63
N ARG A 27 -17.74 -5.75 4.21
CA ARG A 27 -18.10 -6.94 3.42
C ARG A 27 -18.46 -8.17 4.27
N GLY A 28 -18.54 -8.02 5.60
CA GLY A 28 -18.96 -9.06 6.53
C GLY A 28 -17.84 -9.98 7.03
N TRP A 29 -16.56 -9.64 6.82
CA TRP A 29 -15.44 -10.38 7.38
C TRP A 29 -15.22 -10.03 8.85
N ARG A 30 -14.95 -11.03 9.69
CA ARG A 30 -14.40 -10.81 11.03
C ARG A 30 -12.89 -10.63 10.93
N ILE A 31 -12.42 -9.40 11.08
CA ILE A 31 -11.00 -9.06 10.88
C ILE A 31 -10.20 -9.34 12.17
N VAL A 32 -9.19 -10.18 12.05
CA VAL A 32 -8.12 -10.34 13.03
C VAL A 32 -6.89 -9.60 12.51
N GLY A 33 -6.57 -8.46 13.12
CA GLY A 33 -5.39 -7.67 12.80
C GLY A 33 -4.13 -8.22 13.46
N THR A 34 -2.95 -7.90 12.92
CA THR A 34 -1.67 -8.26 13.53
C THR A 34 -0.90 -7.03 13.99
N THR A 35 -0.18 -7.15 15.10
CA THR A 35 0.71 -6.11 15.63
C THR A 35 1.89 -6.71 16.37
N SER A 36 3.04 -6.04 16.39
CA SER A 36 4.16 -6.38 17.29
C SER A 36 4.03 -5.69 18.66
N ARG A 37 3.13 -4.71 18.79
CA ARG A 37 2.94 -3.91 20.03
C ARG A 37 2.18 -4.72 21.08
N ALA A 38 2.52 -4.50 22.35
CA ALA A 38 1.75 -5.06 23.47
C ALA A 38 0.35 -4.43 23.58
N ASP A 39 0.27 -3.13 23.27
CA ASP A 39 -0.98 -2.35 23.27
C ASP A 39 -1.33 -2.00 21.80
N PRO A 40 -2.26 -2.72 21.19
CA PRO A 40 -2.63 -2.46 19.80
C PRO A 40 -3.45 -1.18 19.67
N PRO A 41 -3.23 -0.40 18.59
CA PRO A 41 -4.02 0.80 18.35
C PRO A 41 -5.45 0.44 17.95
N VAL A 42 -6.39 1.34 18.22
CA VAL A 42 -7.76 1.22 17.69
C VAL A 42 -7.72 1.43 16.17
N VAL A 43 -8.21 0.44 15.43
CA VAL A 43 -8.39 0.50 13.98
C VAL A 43 -9.82 0.08 13.65
N ALA A 44 -10.55 0.96 12.98
CA ALA A 44 -11.94 0.68 12.60
C ALA A 44 -12.02 -0.59 11.74
N GLY A 45 -12.98 -1.45 12.04
CA GLY A 45 -13.17 -2.73 11.35
C GLY A 45 -12.35 -3.89 11.90
N VAL A 46 -11.32 -3.68 12.72
CA VAL A 46 -10.58 -4.78 13.37
C VAL A 46 -11.35 -5.25 14.61
N ALA A 47 -11.73 -6.52 14.61
CA ALA A 47 -12.50 -7.15 15.68
C ALA A 47 -11.63 -7.76 16.80
N ALA A 48 -10.41 -8.18 16.46
CA ALA A 48 -9.44 -8.75 17.40
C ALA A 48 -8.01 -8.53 16.92
N TRP A 49 -7.05 -8.63 17.85
CA TRP A 49 -5.64 -8.50 17.55
C TRP A 49 -4.86 -9.75 17.94
N GLU A 50 -3.94 -10.14 17.07
CA GLU A 50 -2.92 -11.15 17.34
C GLU A 50 -1.55 -10.48 17.40
N ARG A 51 -0.81 -10.76 18.46
CA ARG A 51 0.57 -10.27 18.59
C ARG A 51 1.54 -11.24 17.93
N ALA A 52 2.31 -10.75 16.96
CA ALA A 52 3.37 -11.51 16.29
C ALA A 52 4.44 -10.56 15.73
N ASP A 53 5.69 -11.02 15.75
CA ASP A 53 6.74 -10.45 14.93
C ASP A 53 6.66 -11.10 13.54
N LEU A 54 6.27 -10.32 12.54
CA LEU A 54 6.09 -10.79 11.18
C LEU A 54 7.40 -10.79 10.36
N THR A 55 8.55 -10.62 11.01
CA THR A 55 9.89 -10.89 10.47
C THR A 55 10.47 -12.21 10.96
N ASP A 56 9.72 -12.92 11.83
CA ASP A 56 10.05 -14.24 12.35
C ASP A 56 9.11 -15.31 11.75
N ALA A 57 9.69 -16.23 11.00
CA ALA A 57 8.96 -17.33 10.35
C ALA A 57 8.26 -18.26 11.36
N ALA A 58 8.84 -18.50 12.54
CA ALA A 58 8.22 -19.33 13.57
C ALA A 58 7.02 -18.61 14.20
N ALA A 59 7.13 -17.30 14.45
CA ALA A 59 6.03 -16.47 14.93
C ALA A 59 4.87 -16.41 13.90
N CYS A 60 5.19 -16.37 12.60
CA CYS A 60 4.18 -16.42 11.53
C CYS A 60 3.42 -17.75 11.52
N ARG A 61 4.10 -18.89 11.65
CA ARG A 61 3.43 -20.20 11.75
C ARG A 61 2.54 -20.30 12.99
N ALA A 62 3.05 -19.87 14.14
CA ALA A 62 2.29 -19.85 15.38
C ALA A 62 1.06 -18.93 15.33
N LEU A 63 1.17 -17.79 14.65
CA LEU A 63 0.07 -16.86 14.41
C LEU A 63 -1.08 -17.53 13.67
N VAL A 64 -0.80 -18.21 12.56
CA VAL A 64 -1.81 -18.93 11.77
C VAL A 64 -2.48 -20.03 12.58
N ALA A 65 -1.70 -20.80 13.35
CA ALA A 65 -2.21 -21.87 14.21
C ALA A 65 -3.21 -21.36 15.28
N ARG A 66 -2.98 -20.15 15.81
CA ARG A 66 -3.90 -19.51 16.78
C ARG A 66 -5.11 -18.89 16.10
N ALA A 67 -4.89 -18.10 15.04
CA ALA A 67 -5.95 -17.34 14.39
C ALA A 67 -6.90 -18.20 13.56
N ARG A 68 -6.43 -19.32 13.00
CA ARG A 68 -7.18 -20.25 12.10
C ARG A 68 -8.05 -19.49 11.09
N PRO A 69 -7.47 -18.63 10.26
CA PRO A 69 -8.24 -17.78 9.38
C PRO A 69 -8.77 -18.53 8.16
N ASP A 70 -9.99 -18.22 7.72
CA ASP A 70 -10.58 -18.69 6.47
C ASP A 70 -9.96 -18.00 5.26
N ALA A 71 -9.55 -16.72 5.42
CA ALA A 71 -8.90 -15.90 4.40
C ALA A 71 -7.73 -15.12 4.98
N LEU A 72 -6.77 -14.75 4.12
CA LEU A 72 -5.59 -13.97 4.47
C LEU A 72 -5.41 -12.78 3.53
N VAL A 73 -5.19 -11.58 4.09
CA VAL A 73 -4.60 -10.46 3.36
C VAL A 73 -3.25 -10.12 3.98
N HIS A 74 -2.18 -10.35 3.21
CA HIS A 74 -0.81 -10.10 3.67
C HIS A 74 -0.31 -8.75 3.14
N GLY A 75 -0.43 -7.70 3.99
CA GLY A 75 0.01 -6.35 3.69
C GLY A 75 1.15 -5.82 4.57
N ALA A 76 1.60 -6.59 5.56
CA ALA A 76 2.71 -6.18 6.43
C ALA A 76 4.03 -6.15 5.68
N TRP A 77 4.71 -5.01 5.75
CA TRP A 77 6.07 -4.81 5.26
C TRP A 77 6.63 -3.51 5.83
N THR A 78 7.94 -3.44 6.06
CA THR A 78 8.58 -2.18 6.43
C THR A 78 8.73 -1.29 5.18
N THR A 79 8.09 -0.12 5.21
CA THR A 79 8.14 0.85 4.11
C THR A 79 8.56 2.24 4.59
N THR A 80 9.57 2.29 5.49
CA THR A 80 10.12 3.57 5.97
C THR A 80 10.70 4.37 4.81
N PRO A 81 10.16 5.56 4.49
CA PRO A 81 10.59 6.35 3.36
C PRO A 81 12.11 6.59 3.34
N GLY A 82 12.70 6.50 2.16
CA GLY A 82 14.13 6.67 1.93
C GLY A 82 15.00 5.46 2.31
N ARG A 83 14.49 4.47 3.06
CA ARG A 83 15.29 3.32 3.54
C ARG A 83 14.85 1.99 2.94
N PHE A 84 13.55 1.74 2.83
CA PHE A 84 12.99 0.42 2.53
C PHE A 84 13.48 -0.18 1.20
N TRP A 85 13.87 0.65 0.23
CA TRP A 85 14.33 0.19 -1.08
C TRP A 85 15.52 -0.78 -1.01
N SER A 86 16.46 -0.53 -0.09
CA SER A 86 17.68 -1.30 0.09
C SER A 86 17.84 -1.91 1.49
N ASP A 87 16.80 -1.85 2.32
CA ASP A 87 16.85 -2.37 3.70
C ASP A 87 17.10 -3.88 3.71
N PRO A 88 18.13 -4.37 4.42
CA PRO A 88 18.40 -5.82 4.57
C PRO A 88 17.22 -6.58 5.17
N ALA A 89 16.34 -5.93 5.96
CA ALA A 89 15.13 -6.53 6.51
C ALA A 89 14.17 -7.06 5.43
N ASN A 90 14.31 -6.64 4.16
CA ASN A 90 13.51 -7.21 3.07
C ASN A 90 13.64 -8.74 2.94
N LEU A 91 14.80 -9.32 3.30
CA LEU A 91 14.99 -10.78 3.29
C LEU A 91 14.24 -11.47 4.43
N ALA A 92 14.25 -10.90 5.64
CA ALA A 92 13.47 -11.43 6.76
C ALA A 92 11.96 -11.37 6.47
N TRP A 93 11.48 -10.30 5.85
CA TRP A 93 10.08 -10.19 5.38
C TRP A 93 9.72 -11.25 4.34
N LEU A 94 10.62 -11.56 3.41
CA LEU A 94 10.42 -12.62 2.42
C LEU A 94 10.33 -14.00 3.09
N GLU A 95 11.27 -14.33 3.98
CA GLU A 95 11.29 -15.61 4.69
C GLU A 95 10.02 -15.81 5.52
N ALA A 96 9.69 -14.82 6.35
CA ALA A 96 8.53 -14.90 7.23
C ALA A 96 7.20 -14.86 6.48
N GLY A 97 7.10 -14.05 5.41
CA GLY A 97 5.92 -14.02 4.53
C GLY A 97 5.70 -15.35 3.80
N THR A 98 6.79 -16.01 3.37
CA THR A 98 6.72 -17.35 2.80
C THR A 98 6.18 -18.37 3.82
N ALA A 99 6.70 -18.34 5.04
CA ALA A 99 6.23 -19.21 6.12
C ALA A 99 4.77 -18.94 6.51
N LEU A 100 4.33 -17.68 6.45
CA LEU A 100 2.94 -17.31 6.70
C LEU A 100 1.98 -17.90 5.66
N LEU A 101 2.31 -17.78 4.37
CA LEU A 101 1.49 -18.28 3.26
C LEU A 101 1.44 -19.81 3.25
N ASP A 102 2.57 -20.47 3.48
CA ASP A 102 2.64 -21.93 3.59
C ASP A 102 1.82 -22.45 4.78
N ALA A 103 2.00 -21.87 5.96
CA ALA A 103 1.23 -22.24 7.16
C ALA A 103 -0.28 -21.98 6.99
N PHE A 104 -0.66 -20.88 6.30
CA PHE A 104 -2.05 -20.58 5.99
C PHE A 104 -2.69 -21.70 5.15
N GLY A 105 -2.01 -22.13 4.09
CA GLY A 105 -2.49 -23.23 3.25
C GLY A 105 -2.55 -24.56 4.01
N ALA A 106 -1.50 -24.91 4.75
CA ALA A 106 -1.45 -26.13 5.57
C ALA A 106 -2.53 -26.17 6.65
N ALA A 107 -2.98 -25.03 7.15
CA ALA A 107 -4.09 -24.92 8.12
C ALA A 107 -5.50 -24.99 7.49
N GLY A 108 -5.61 -25.17 6.16
CA GLY A 108 -6.88 -25.24 5.45
C GLY A 108 -7.48 -23.87 5.07
N GLY A 109 -6.64 -22.84 5.02
CA GLY A 109 -7.02 -21.53 4.46
C GLY A 109 -7.44 -21.67 3.00
N ARG A 110 -8.39 -20.82 2.54
CA ARG A 110 -9.00 -20.99 1.21
C ARG A 110 -8.61 -19.91 0.20
N ARG A 111 -8.51 -18.67 0.65
CA ARG A 111 -8.24 -17.50 -0.20
C ARG A 111 -7.20 -16.59 0.42
N ALA A 112 -6.14 -16.28 -0.32
CA ALA A 112 -5.13 -15.34 0.10
C ALA A 112 -4.91 -14.23 -0.94
N VAL A 113 -4.72 -13.00 -0.46
CA VAL A 113 -4.27 -11.85 -1.27
C VAL A 113 -3.00 -11.27 -0.64
N GLY A 114 -1.91 -11.24 -1.41
CA GLY A 114 -0.69 -10.55 -1.01
C GLY A 114 -0.62 -9.15 -1.61
N LEU A 115 -0.08 -8.17 -0.86
CA LEU A 115 0.18 -6.83 -1.38
C LEU A 115 1.59 -6.76 -1.96
N GLY A 116 1.65 -6.66 -3.28
CA GLY A 116 2.84 -6.44 -4.09
C GLY A 116 3.10 -4.97 -4.38
N THR A 117 3.93 -4.71 -5.40
CA THR A 117 4.35 -3.36 -5.76
C THR A 117 4.66 -3.26 -7.26
N CYS A 118 4.43 -2.10 -7.87
CA CYS A 118 4.90 -1.81 -9.22
C CYS A 118 6.43 -1.87 -9.36
N ALA A 119 7.19 -1.80 -8.25
CA ALA A 119 8.65 -1.94 -8.24
C ALA A 119 9.17 -3.36 -8.55
N GLU A 120 8.28 -4.35 -8.73
CA GLU A 120 8.62 -5.68 -9.22
C GLU A 120 8.93 -5.70 -10.71
N TYR A 121 8.36 -4.76 -11.47
CA TYR A 121 8.51 -4.70 -12.92
C TYR A 121 9.87 -4.16 -13.37
N ALA A 122 10.27 -4.59 -14.56
CA ALA A 122 11.27 -3.86 -15.32
C ALA A 122 10.78 -2.43 -15.60
N THR A 123 11.68 -1.47 -15.49
CA THR A 123 11.37 -0.08 -15.87
C THR A 123 11.49 0.10 -17.39
N GLY A 124 10.56 0.82 -17.98
CA GLY A 124 10.50 1.10 -19.43
C GLY A 124 9.43 2.14 -19.75
N ASP A 125 9.19 2.38 -21.01
CA ASP A 125 8.35 3.48 -21.49
C ASP A 125 6.87 3.10 -21.64
N ALA A 126 6.55 1.81 -21.60
CA ALA A 126 5.20 1.31 -21.76
C ALA A 126 4.44 1.28 -20.43
N ARG A 127 3.11 1.20 -20.51
CA ARG A 127 2.28 0.86 -19.36
C ARG A 127 2.69 -0.51 -18.83
N LEU A 128 2.79 -0.62 -17.51
CA LEU A 128 3.18 -1.86 -16.84
C LEU A 128 2.00 -2.82 -16.81
N ASP A 129 2.13 -3.94 -17.50
CA ASP A 129 1.08 -4.94 -17.70
C ASP A 129 1.47 -6.27 -17.06
N GLU A 130 0.51 -6.95 -16.44
CA GLU A 130 0.76 -8.18 -15.67
C GLU A 130 1.28 -9.35 -16.52
N ALA A 131 0.86 -9.41 -17.78
CA ALA A 131 1.18 -10.52 -18.68
C ALA A 131 2.44 -10.27 -19.53
N THR A 132 2.68 -8.99 -19.91
CA THR A 132 3.70 -8.67 -20.92
C THR A 132 4.92 -7.96 -20.37
N THR A 133 4.80 -7.21 -19.25
CA THR A 133 5.94 -6.53 -18.68
C THR A 133 6.82 -7.49 -17.87
N PRO A 134 8.12 -7.63 -18.21
CA PRO A 134 9.00 -8.52 -17.47
C PRO A 134 9.13 -8.15 -15.99
N ILE A 135 9.20 -9.16 -15.12
CA ILE A 135 9.55 -9.00 -13.71
C ILE A 135 11.07 -8.95 -13.62
N ARG A 136 11.58 -7.72 -13.45
CA ARG A 136 13.01 -7.42 -13.32
C ARG A 136 13.21 -6.25 -12.38
N PRO A 137 13.05 -6.45 -11.08
CA PRO A 137 13.15 -5.41 -10.07
C PRO A 137 14.55 -4.81 -10.00
N ALA A 138 14.62 -3.48 -9.89
CA ALA A 138 15.88 -2.74 -9.76
C ALA A 138 16.34 -2.55 -8.30
N THR A 139 15.55 -3.00 -7.32
CA THR A 139 15.83 -2.80 -5.90
C THR A 139 15.66 -4.08 -5.08
N PRO A 140 16.38 -4.24 -3.95
CA PRO A 140 16.18 -5.34 -3.00
C PRO A 140 14.72 -5.49 -2.55
N TYR A 141 14.01 -4.38 -2.33
CA TYR A 141 12.58 -4.37 -2.00
C TYR A 141 11.73 -5.03 -3.10
N GLY A 142 11.88 -4.54 -4.35
CA GLY A 142 11.15 -5.11 -5.48
C GLY A 142 11.47 -6.58 -5.70
N ALA A 143 12.75 -6.96 -5.54
CA ALA A 143 13.20 -8.36 -5.66
C ALA A 143 12.56 -9.26 -4.59
N ALA A 144 12.54 -8.83 -3.33
CA ALA A 144 11.92 -9.58 -2.24
C ALA A 144 10.39 -9.72 -2.44
N LYS A 145 9.72 -8.67 -2.92
CA LYS A 145 8.28 -8.73 -3.24
C LYS A 145 7.98 -9.69 -4.39
N ALA A 146 8.75 -9.64 -5.47
CA ALA A 146 8.61 -10.58 -6.58
C ALA A 146 8.88 -12.04 -6.15
N ALA A 147 9.90 -12.26 -5.32
CA ALA A 147 10.18 -13.59 -4.77
C ALA A 147 9.05 -14.09 -3.87
N LEU A 148 8.45 -13.23 -3.05
CA LEU A 148 7.30 -13.60 -2.22
C LEU A 148 6.06 -13.95 -3.05
N PHE A 149 5.83 -13.27 -4.17
CA PHE A 149 4.78 -13.66 -5.12
C PHE A 149 4.97 -15.10 -5.61
N HIS A 150 6.19 -15.46 -6.04
CA HIS A 150 6.48 -16.82 -6.50
C HIS A 150 6.37 -17.86 -5.38
N ALA A 151 6.83 -17.54 -4.16
CA ALA A 151 6.66 -18.41 -3.00
C ALA A 151 5.19 -18.62 -2.65
N GLY A 152 4.37 -17.54 -2.68
CA GLY A 152 2.93 -17.63 -2.48
C GLY A 152 2.21 -18.47 -3.55
N THR A 153 2.63 -18.36 -4.81
CA THR A 153 2.12 -19.20 -5.90
C THR A 153 2.46 -20.66 -5.67
N ALA A 154 3.69 -20.96 -5.22
CA ALA A 154 4.10 -22.34 -4.91
C ALA A 154 3.29 -22.91 -3.73
N ALA A 155 3.08 -22.12 -2.66
CA ALA A 155 2.22 -22.52 -1.54
C ALA A 155 0.77 -22.75 -1.99
N ALA A 156 0.25 -21.90 -2.88
CA ALA A 156 -1.10 -22.04 -3.44
C ALA A 156 -1.26 -23.38 -4.19
N LEU A 157 -0.29 -23.72 -5.04
CA LEU A 157 -0.27 -24.99 -5.75
C LEU A 157 -0.15 -26.21 -4.81
N ALA A 158 0.71 -26.11 -3.77
CA ALA A 158 0.92 -27.20 -2.82
C ALA A 158 -0.30 -27.51 -1.96
N HIS A 159 -1.08 -26.48 -1.58
CA HIS A 159 -2.18 -26.60 -0.63
C HIS A 159 -3.58 -26.40 -1.24
N GLY A 160 -3.67 -26.11 -2.55
CA GLY A 160 -4.95 -25.88 -3.24
C GLY A 160 -5.68 -24.60 -2.79
N ILE A 161 -4.93 -23.56 -2.38
CA ILE A 161 -5.51 -22.27 -2.02
C ILE A 161 -5.61 -21.34 -3.23
N SER A 162 -6.67 -20.55 -3.30
CA SER A 162 -6.79 -19.49 -4.29
C SER A 162 -5.93 -18.30 -3.88
N PHE A 163 -4.99 -17.87 -4.74
CA PHE A 163 -4.02 -16.82 -4.43
C PHE A 163 -3.99 -15.72 -5.48
N ALA A 164 -4.14 -14.48 -5.04
CA ALA A 164 -3.94 -13.29 -5.87
C ALA A 164 -2.87 -12.37 -5.29
N TRP A 165 -2.27 -11.55 -6.16
CA TRP A 165 -1.19 -10.64 -5.83
C TRP A 165 -1.48 -9.23 -6.33
N ALA A 166 -1.85 -8.34 -5.42
CA ALA A 166 -2.18 -6.95 -5.73
C ALA A 166 -0.91 -6.11 -5.88
N ARG A 167 -0.44 -5.84 -7.09
CA ARG A 167 0.68 -4.92 -7.36
C ARG A 167 0.23 -3.49 -7.22
N LEU A 168 0.47 -2.89 -6.06
CA LEU A 168 0.08 -1.52 -5.78
C LEU A 168 0.96 -0.54 -6.55
N PHE A 169 0.32 0.41 -7.22
CA PHE A 169 0.96 1.62 -7.75
C PHE A 169 1.01 2.68 -6.65
N THR A 170 1.19 3.95 -6.96
CA THR A 170 1.52 4.93 -5.91
C THR A 170 0.29 5.28 -5.04
N PRO A 171 0.16 4.70 -3.83
CA PRO A 171 -0.90 5.05 -2.89
C PRO A 171 -0.67 6.44 -2.31
N TYR A 172 -1.75 7.23 -2.19
CA TYR A 172 -1.73 8.54 -1.55
C TYR A 172 -3.03 8.81 -0.79
N GLY A 173 -3.00 9.76 0.15
CA GLY A 173 -4.18 10.16 0.92
C GLY A 173 -3.87 10.59 2.35
N PRO A 174 -4.91 10.86 3.16
CA PRO A 174 -4.77 11.17 4.58
C PRO A 174 -4.03 10.08 5.35
N GLY A 175 -3.09 10.49 6.21
CA GLY A 175 -2.27 9.56 6.98
C GLY A 175 -1.10 8.95 6.20
N GLU A 176 -0.77 9.50 5.03
CA GLU A 176 0.44 9.12 4.30
C GLU A 176 1.68 9.31 5.19
N PRO A 177 2.60 8.32 5.23
CA PRO A 177 3.80 8.43 6.06
C PRO A 177 4.64 9.66 5.71
N PRO A 178 5.25 10.32 6.72
CA PRO A 178 6.16 11.45 6.48
C PRO A 178 7.28 11.08 5.49
N GLY A 179 7.62 12.01 4.61
CA GLY A 179 8.64 11.79 3.55
C GLY A 179 8.11 11.26 2.22
N LYS A 180 6.83 10.95 2.11
CA LYS A 180 6.16 10.71 0.83
C LYS A 180 5.85 12.04 0.13
N LEU A 181 5.79 12.02 -1.21
CA LEU A 181 5.74 13.23 -2.03
C LEU A 181 4.54 14.13 -1.69
N ILE A 182 3.32 13.59 -1.77
CA ILE A 182 2.09 14.41 -1.68
C ILE A 182 1.95 15.02 -0.28
N GLY A 183 2.07 14.20 0.76
CA GLY A 183 1.99 14.68 2.14
C GLY A 183 3.09 15.69 2.49
N SER A 184 4.33 15.47 2.02
CA SER A 184 5.46 16.38 2.29
C SER A 184 5.28 17.73 1.60
N VAL A 185 4.88 17.74 0.32
CA VAL A 185 4.61 18.97 -0.43
C VAL A 185 3.44 19.74 0.18
N ALA A 186 2.33 19.03 0.50
CA ALA A 186 1.17 19.65 1.13
C ALA A 186 1.54 20.29 2.48
N ARG A 187 2.28 19.57 3.33
CA ARG A 187 2.69 20.07 4.67
C ARG A 187 3.57 21.32 4.57
N ALA A 188 4.59 21.31 3.70
CA ALA A 188 5.47 22.45 3.52
C ALA A 188 4.71 23.69 3.02
N LEU A 189 3.85 23.52 2.01
CA LEU A 189 3.06 24.63 1.46
C LEU A 189 2.02 25.18 2.44
N VAL A 190 1.35 24.33 3.23
CA VAL A 190 0.43 24.72 4.31
C VAL A 190 1.19 25.43 5.43
N ALA A 191 2.43 25.07 5.71
CA ALA A 191 3.31 25.77 6.66
C ALA A 191 3.78 27.15 6.13
N GLY A 192 3.56 27.45 4.86
CA GLY A 192 4.05 28.67 4.21
C GLY A 192 5.49 28.58 3.71
N GLU A 193 6.06 27.38 3.70
CA GLU A 193 7.44 27.11 3.26
C GLU A 193 7.55 26.99 1.73
N ARG A 194 8.76 27.19 1.20
CA ARG A 194 9.06 26.90 -0.21
C ARG A 194 9.38 25.43 -0.39
N VAL A 195 9.00 24.89 -1.54
CA VAL A 195 9.20 23.48 -1.90
C VAL A 195 10.11 23.41 -3.12
N ALA A 196 11.33 22.91 -2.90
CA ALA A 196 12.24 22.57 -3.99
C ALA A 196 11.94 21.17 -4.52
N THR A 197 11.72 21.05 -5.84
CA THR A 197 11.44 19.78 -6.52
C THR A 197 12.42 19.53 -7.66
N THR A 198 12.38 18.33 -8.23
CA THR A 198 13.00 18.04 -9.53
C THR A 198 12.20 18.75 -10.64
N GLU A 199 12.62 18.65 -11.90
CA GLU A 199 11.83 19.14 -13.05
C GLU A 199 10.46 18.48 -13.16
N GLY A 200 10.28 17.32 -12.50
CA GLY A 200 9.00 16.62 -12.38
C GLY A 200 8.43 16.10 -13.70
N THR A 201 9.30 15.75 -14.65
CA THR A 201 8.91 15.24 -15.98
C THR A 201 8.44 13.78 -15.94
N GLN A 202 8.86 13.03 -14.93
CA GLN A 202 8.50 11.63 -14.77
C GLN A 202 7.00 11.44 -14.46
N GLU A 203 6.45 10.36 -15.00
CA GLU A 203 5.04 10.00 -14.86
C GLU A 203 4.83 8.91 -13.81
N ARG A 204 3.80 9.06 -12.99
CA ARG A 204 3.39 8.08 -11.99
C ARG A 204 1.87 7.89 -12.02
N ASP A 205 1.44 6.72 -11.62
CA ASP A 205 0.05 6.37 -11.40
C ASP A 205 -0.28 6.52 -9.92
N PHE A 206 -1.20 7.43 -9.60
CA PHE A 206 -1.62 7.71 -8.23
C PHE A 206 -3.03 7.18 -8.00
N LEU A 207 -3.20 6.37 -6.96
CA LEU A 207 -4.51 5.88 -6.56
C LEU A 207 -4.80 6.24 -5.10
N TYR A 208 -5.97 6.82 -4.86
CA TYR A 208 -6.37 7.23 -3.52
C TYR A 208 -6.48 6.04 -2.57
N VAL A 209 -6.04 6.19 -1.33
CA VAL A 209 -5.83 5.06 -0.41
C VAL A 209 -7.11 4.29 -0.09
N SER A 210 -8.30 4.93 -0.07
CA SER A 210 -9.55 4.20 0.09
C SER A 210 -9.91 3.38 -1.14
N ASP A 211 -9.58 3.86 -2.35
CA ASP A 211 -9.82 3.10 -3.58
C ASP A 211 -8.88 1.90 -3.68
N ILE A 212 -7.63 2.02 -3.19
CA ILE A 212 -6.74 0.86 -3.05
C ILE A 212 -7.36 -0.17 -2.11
N ALA A 213 -7.89 0.27 -0.96
CA ALA A 213 -8.54 -0.62 0.00
C ALA A 213 -9.74 -1.34 -0.62
N GLU A 214 -10.60 -0.62 -1.33
CA GLU A 214 -11.75 -1.19 -2.02
C GLU A 214 -11.35 -2.14 -3.16
N ALA A 215 -10.30 -1.81 -3.93
CA ALA A 215 -9.77 -2.67 -4.99
C ALA A 215 -9.22 -3.99 -4.43
N VAL A 216 -8.44 -3.94 -3.35
CA VAL A 216 -7.92 -5.15 -2.68
C VAL A 216 -9.04 -5.99 -2.09
N ALA A 217 -10.05 -5.34 -1.48
CA ALA A 217 -11.21 -6.04 -0.94
C ALA A 217 -12.07 -6.67 -2.05
N ALA A 218 -12.24 -6.00 -3.20
CA ALA A 218 -12.92 -6.57 -4.36
C ALA A 218 -12.13 -7.75 -4.95
N LEU A 219 -10.80 -7.65 -5.02
CA LEU A 219 -9.92 -8.74 -5.45
C LEU A 219 -10.03 -9.96 -4.53
N LEU A 220 -10.10 -9.75 -3.21
CA LEU A 220 -10.31 -10.84 -2.25
C LEU A 220 -11.65 -11.56 -2.50
N ASP A 221 -12.71 -10.82 -2.81
CA ASP A 221 -14.05 -11.34 -3.06
C ASP A 221 -14.22 -11.99 -4.44
N SER A 222 -13.33 -11.71 -5.38
CA SER A 222 -13.35 -12.28 -6.73
C SER A 222 -12.70 -13.67 -6.78
N ALA A 223 -12.92 -14.38 -7.89
CA ALA A 223 -12.20 -15.61 -8.20
C ALA A 223 -10.87 -15.38 -8.95
N VAL A 224 -10.46 -14.12 -9.13
CA VAL A 224 -9.25 -13.77 -9.89
C VAL A 224 -8.01 -14.20 -9.14
N GLU A 225 -7.12 -14.92 -9.80
CA GLU A 225 -5.85 -15.41 -9.27
C GLU A 225 -4.65 -14.77 -9.99
N GLY A 226 -3.47 -14.92 -9.38
CA GLY A 226 -2.23 -14.37 -9.91
C GLY A 226 -2.11 -12.84 -9.72
N PRO A 227 -1.24 -12.17 -10.49
CA PRO A 227 -0.97 -10.76 -10.32
C PRO A 227 -2.09 -9.89 -10.88
N VAL A 228 -2.45 -8.83 -10.15
CA VAL A 228 -3.39 -7.79 -10.58
C VAL A 228 -2.80 -6.42 -10.22
N ASN A 229 -2.67 -5.54 -11.19
CA ASN A 229 -2.26 -4.17 -10.98
C ASN A 229 -3.37 -3.38 -10.30
N VAL A 230 -3.06 -2.73 -9.19
CA VAL A 230 -3.95 -1.85 -8.45
C VAL A 230 -3.46 -0.42 -8.59
N GLY A 231 -3.99 0.27 -9.57
CA GLY A 231 -3.67 1.63 -9.97
C GLY A 231 -4.89 2.33 -10.56
N SER A 232 -4.74 3.60 -10.90
CA SER A 232 -5.76 4.38 -11.62
C SER A 232 -5.75 4.12 -13.13
N GLY A 233 -4.60 3.72 -13.68
CA GLY A 233 -4.33 3.66 -15.10
C GLY A 233 -4.03 5.03 -15.73
N GLU A 234 -3.97 6.11 -14.95
CA GLU A 234 -3.71 7.45 -15.43
C GLU A 234 -2.27 7.88 -15.20
N ALA A 235 -1.63 8.40 -16.25
CA ALA A 235 -0.29 8.96 -16.19
C ALA A 235 -0.35 10.41 -15.67
N VAL A 236 0.31 10.69 -14.55
CA VAL A 236 0.39 12.03 -13.98
C VAL A 236 1.85 12.44 -13.86
N ARG A 237 2.25 13.54 -14.52
CA ARG A 237 3.58 14.11 -14.37
C ARG A 237 3.73 14.71 -12.97
N LEU A 238 4.88 14.48 -12.35
CA LEU A 238 5.09 14.95 -10.97
C LEU A 238 5.00 16.47 -10.85
N ARG A 239 5.45 17.25 -11.86
CA ARG A 239 5.29 18.71 -11.88
C ARG A 239 3.83 19.16 -11.87
N ASP A 240 2.96 18.44 -12.62
CA ASP A 240 1.54 18.77 -12.70
C ASP A 240 0.82 18.40 -11.40
N LEU A 241 1.22 17.29 -10.79
CA LEU A 241 0.76 16.90 -9.46
C LEU A 241 1.12 17.95 -8.40
N VAL A 242 2.40 18.38 -8.38
CA VAL A 242 2.88 19.41 -7.43
C VAL A 242 2.15 20.72 -7.64
N ALA A 243 1.91 21.13 -8.90
CA ALA A 243 1.15 22.33 -9.21
C ALA A 243 -0.30 22.25 -8.66
N ARG A 244 -0.99 21.12 -8.84
CA ARG A 244 -2.35 20.88 -8.28
C ARG A 244 -2.34 20.96 -6.75
N ILE A 245 -1.39 20.32 -6.07
CA ILE A 245 -1.24 20.41 -4.62
C ILE A 245 -1.02 21.88 -4.19
N ALA A 246 -0.16 22.61 -4.91
CA ALA A 246 0.18 23.99 -4.59
C ALA A 246 -1.03 24.94 -4.71
N VAL A 247 -1.87 24.74 -5.71
CA VAL A 247 -3.14 25.47 -5.84
C VAL A 247 -4.04 25.21 -4.63
N GLN A 248 -4.24 23.95 -4.27
CA GLN A 248 -5.11 23.57 -3.15
C GLN A 248 -4.56 23.96 -1.78
N ALA A 249 -3.23 23.97 -1.61
CA ALA A 249 -2.58 24.42 -0.38
C ALA A 249 -2.50 25.95 -0.25
N GLY A 250 -2.75 26.71 -1.34
CA GLY A 250 -2.61 28.16 -1.37
C GLY A 250 -1.16 28.63 -1.47
N GLY A 251 -0.30 27.84 -2.14
CA GLY A 251 1.15 28.07 -2.22
C GLY A 251 1.75 28.02 -3.62
N ALA A 252 0.96 28.34 -4.67
CA ALA A 252 1.40 28.21 -6.07
C ALA A 252 2.71 28.94 -6.42
N ASN A 253 2.99 30.07 -5.75
CA ASN A 253 4.23 30.86 -5.94
C ASN A 253 5.41 30.38 -5.08
N ARG A 254 5.28 29.25 -4.37
CA ARG A 254 6.31 28.71 -3.46
C ARG A 254 6.91 27.40 -3.93
N VAL A 255 6.69 27.03 -5.18
CA VAL A 255 7.28 25.82 -5.79
C VAL A 255 8.45 26.20 -6.66
N ASP A 256 9.62 25.63 -6.37
CA ASP A 256 10.84 25.80 -7.13
C ASP A 256 11.10 24.51 -7.93
N LEU A 257 10.62 24.47 -9.18
CA LEU A 257 10.82 23.34 -10.10
C LEU A 257 12.28 23.32 -10.57
N GLY A 258 12.88 22.13 -10.66
CA GLY A 258 14.25 21.91 -11.10
C GLY A 258 15.31 22.26 -10.07
N ALA A 259 14.92 22.70 -8.86
CA ALA A 259 15.85 23.06 -7.79
C ALA A 259 16.53 21.85 -7.12
N ARG A 260 16.07 20.63 -7.41
CA ARG A 260 16.71 19.38 -6.98
C ARG A 260 17.06 18.51 -8.18
N PRO A 261 18.20 17.82 -8.15
CA PRO A 261 18.51 16.84 -9.19
C PRO A 261 17.54 15.65 -9.11
N ARG A 262 17.23 15.08 -10.26
CA ARG A 262 16.47 13.82 -10.33
C ARG A 262 17.35 12.69 -9.77
N PRO A 263 16.77 11.79 -8.91
CA PRO A 263 17.52 10.63 -8.43
C PRO A 263 18.02 9.76 -9.60
N PRO A 264 19.25 9.23 -9.52
CA PRO A 264 19.71 8.24 -10.48
C PRO A 264 18.74 7.05 -10.54
N HIS A 265 18.50 6.53 -11.74
CA HIS A 265 17.63 5.36 -11.97
C HIS A 265 16.15 5.56 -11.60
N ASP A 266 15.68 6.79 -11.37
CA ASP A 266 14.25 7.07 -11.23
C ASP A 266 13.57 6.88 -12.60
N PRO A 267 12.60 5.93 -12.75
CA PRO A 267 12.00 5.63 -14.05
C PRO A 267 11.27 6.83 -14.65
N ASP A 268 11.25 6.94 -15.98
CA ASP A 268 10.49 7.98 -16.67
C ASP A 268 8.99 7.79 -16.52
N SER A 269 8.52 6.56 -16.59
CA SER A 269 7.11 6.25 -16.41
C SER A 269 6.93 5.00 -15.53
N MET A 270 5.92 5.04 -14.64
CA MET A 270 5.40 3.90 -13.88
C MET A 270 3.88 4.02 -13.80
N VAL A 271 3.20 3.53 -14.83
CA VAL A 271 1.75 3.62 -14.99
C VAL A 271 1.16 2.24 -15.22
N ALA A 272 0.08 1.90 -14.52
CA ALA A 272 -0.57 0.61 -14.62
C ALA A 272 -1.35 0.42 -15.93
N ALA A 273 -1.25 -0.74 -16.53
CA ALA A 273 -2.37 -1.30 -17.29
C ALA A 273 -3.36 -1.88 -16.26
N VAL A 274 -4.61 -1.45 -16.32
CA VAL A 274 -5.63 -1.81 -15.32
C VAL A 274 -6.75 -2.68 -15.91
N THR A 275 -6.48 -3.36 -17.01
CA THR A 275 -7.49 -4.18 -17.71
C THR A 275 -8.00 -5.28 -16.78
N ARG A 276 -7.13 -6.04 -16.14
CA ARG A 276 -7.55 -7.11 -15.21
C ARG A 276 -8.34 -6.57 -14.03
N LEU A 277 -7.91 -5.44 -13.45
CA LEU A 277 -8.62 -4.80 -12.34
C LEU A 277 -10.05 -4.39 -12.74
N THR A 278 -10.22 -3.83 -13.95
CA THR A 278 -11.50 -3.28 -14.39
C THR A 278 -12.45 -4.33 -14.98
N THR A 279 -11.92 -5.35 -15.67
CA THR A 279 -12.76 -6.33 -16.40
C THR A 279 -12.95 -7.64 -15.65
N GLU A 280 -11.92 -8.13 -14.94
CA GLU A 280 -11.98 -9.41 -14.22
C GLU A 280 -12.39 -9.20 -12.76
N VAL A 281 -11.82 -8.19 -12.06
CA VAL A 281 -12.17 -7.87 -10.67
C VAL A 281 -13.43 -6.99 -10.60
N GLY A 282 -13.72 -6.22 -11.66
CA GLY A 282 -14.88 -5.35 -11.73
C GLY A 282 -14.73 -4.05 -10.92
N PHE A 283 -13.50 -3.66 -10.57
CA PHE A 283 -13.24 -2.44 -9.78
C PHE A 283 -12.86 -1.26 -10.66
N ARG A 284 -13.39 -0.08 -10.32
CA ARG A 284 -12.99 1.22 -10.87
C ARG A 284 -12.81 2.23 -9.73
N PRO A 285 -11.78 3.12 -9.80
CA PRO A 285 -11.61 4.20 -8.83
C PRO A 285 -12.86 5.07 -8.70
N ALA A 286 -13.21 5.43 -7.47
CA ALA A 286 -14.35 6.31 -7.17
C ALA A 286 -13.92 7.74 -6.83
N VAL A 287 -12.66 7.93 -6.41
CA VAL A 287 -12.13 9.23 -6.00
C VAL A 287 -11.25 9.79 -7.11
N SER A 288 -11.62 10.96 -7.65
CA SER A 288 -10.77 11.66 -8.62
C SER A 288 -9.45 12.11 -7.99
N LEU A 289 -8.42 12.33 -8.82
CA LEU A 289 -7.14 12.82 -8.30
C LEU A 289 -7.31 14.16 -7.58
N ASP A 290 -8.08 15.08 -8.12
CA ASP A 290 -8.28 16.41 -7.53
C ASP A 290 -9.04 16.35 -6.20
N ASP A 291 -10.08 15.53 -6.08
CA ASP A 291 -10.78 15.29 -4.81
C ASP A 291 -9.88 14.62 -3.77
N GLY A 292 -9.11 13.64 -4.19
CA GLY A 292 -8.15 12.96 -3.31
C GLY A 292 -7.07 13.91 -2.78
N LEU A 293 -6.54 14.79 -3.64
CA LEU A 293 -5.58 15.82 -3.24
C LEU A 293 -6.22 16.83 -2.29
N ALA A 294 -7.46 17.28 -2.56
CA ALA A 294 -8.19 18.18 -1.67
C ALA A 294 -8.36 17.59 -0.27
N ARG A 295 -8.80 16.33 -0.18
CA ARG A 295 -8.94 15.61 1.09
C ARG A 295 -7.60 15.46 1.81
N THR A 296 -6.53 15.20 1.07
CA THR A 296 -5.18 15.04 1.65
C THR A 296 -4.66 16.36 2.21
N VAL A 297 -4.81 17.49 1.46
CA VAL A 297 -4.41 18.83 1.93
C VAL A 297 -5.25 19.25 3.15
N ALA A 298 -6.55 18.97 3.15
CA ALA A 298 -7.40 19.26 4.30
C ALA A 298 -6.95 18.49 5.55
N ALA A 299 -6.67 17.19 5.42
CA ALA A 299 -6.18 16.37 6.52
C ALA A 299 -4.83 16.86 7.08
N VAL A 300 -3.91 17.28 6.21
CA VAL A 300 -2.64 17.89 6.61
C VAL A 300 -2.87 19.19 7.40
N ARG A 301 -3.80 20.05 6.96
CA ARG A 301 -4.14 21.29 7.70
C ARG A 301 -4.68 20.98 9.10
N ASP A 302 -5.55 19.99 9.22
CA ASP A 302 -6.14 19.60 10.50
C ASP A 302 -5.12 18.96 11.44
N GLU A 303 -4.20 18.16 10.91
CA GLU A 303 -3.09 17.58 11.67
C GLU A 303 -2.17 18.67 12.22
N MET A 304 -1.75 19.62 11.38
CA MET A 304 -0.91 20.75 11.79
C MET A 304 -1.58 21.67 12.81
N ARG A 305 -2.89 21.85 12.73
CA ARG A 305 -3.65 22.60 13.76
C ARG A 305 -3.59 21.88 15.11
N ARG A 306 -3.87 20.57 15.13
CA ARG A 306 -3.79 19.76 16.36
C ARG A 306 -2.41 19.77 16.98
N GLU A 307 -1.35 19.66 16.16
CA GLU A 307 0.04 19.75 16.64
C GLU A 307 0.35 21.11 17.30
N ARG A 308 -0.18 22.21 16.75
CA ARG A 308 -0.01 23.57 17.33
C ARG A 308 -0.73 23.70 18.66
N THR A 309 -1.98 23.25 18.76
CA THR A 309 -2.76 23.29 20.01
C THR A 309 -2.07 22.50 21.11
N HIS A 310 -1.63 21.28 20.82
CA HIS A 310 -0.89 20.44 21.78
C HIS A 310 0.42 21.08 22.28
N LYS A 311 1.16 21.74 21.36
CA LYS A 311 2.38 22.49 21.75
C LYS A 311 2.10 23.72 22.59
N GLN A 312 0.92 24.36 22.43
CA GLN A 312 0.50 25.50 23.26
C GLN A 312 0.09 25.05 24.67
N GLU A 313 -0.67 23.92 24.76
CA GLU A 313 -1.10 23.35 26.04
C GLU A 313 0.07 22.73 26.86
N ALA A 314 1.13 22.28 26.19
CA ALA A 314 2.32 21.72 26.82
C ALA A 314 3.38 22.77 27.27
N ARG A 315 3.11 24.06 27.06
CA ARG A 315 3.97 25.14 27.58
C ARG A 315 3.57 25.42 29.03
N PRO A 316 4.54 25.35 29.98
CA PRO A 316 4.29 25.58 31.41
C PRO A 316 3.87 27.00 31.69
#